data_e33c02382ce787512062da15f820c930
#
_entry.id   e33c02382ce787512062da15f820c930
#
_cell.length_a   1.000
_cell.length_b   1.000
_cell.length_c   1.000
_cell.angle_alpha   90.00
_cell.angle_beta   90.00
_cell.angle_gamma   90.00
#
_symmetry.space_group_name_H-M   'P 1'
#
loop_
_entity.id
_entity.type
_entity.pdbx_description
1 polymer ?
#
loop_
_entity_poly.entity_id
_entity_poly.type
_entity_poly.pdbx_seq_one_letter_code
_entity_poly.pdbx_strand_id
1 'polypeptide(L)'
;VPLRFPTVNKNHLIMQKSISKYISWSKTMFTALILTTSTTTFISAQTAETKTAIGTTKIWGNVDGISVVGLVQGPSAAVADLQIACVFEYTDGDIFNPPALPKELNGMVHLDDALKGAVTEVRKTGKFKAHTLETLLIAPPKGSLSSKKLLLIGLGNRYSFDAELMKEVGSVAMREALKLQVKTVSFASDIKDAGIDSPTSLVAENVVLGAFDAYRTQTYLNTQHLSDKIKLQKLILLAGPSFFTIAGGGIQEAISKLNTK
;
A
#
# COMPACT_ATOMS: atom_id res chain seq x y z
N VAL A 1 -0.96 8.66 -55.59
CA VAL A 1 -1.77 7.44 -55.50
C VAL A 1 -2.63 7.60 -54.26
N PRO A 2 -3.95 7.79 -54.34
CA PRO A 2 -4.81 7.95 -53.19
C PRO A 2 -5.35 6.56 -52.73
N LEU A 3 -5.26 6.30 -51.45
CA LEU A 3 -5.82 5.12 -50.78
C LEU A 3 -7.32 5.28 -50.55
N ARG A 4 -8.08 4.35 -51.09
CA ARG A 4 -9.56 4.22 -50.93
C ARG A 4 -9.89 3.61 -49.55
N PHE A 5 -10.85 4.21 -48.85
CA PHE A 5 -11.52 3.63 -47.69
C PHE A 5 -12.73 2.77 -48.16
N PRO A 6 -13.00 1.60 -47.54
CA PRO A 6 -14.19 0.85 -47.85
C PRO A 6 -15.43 1.41 -47.13
N THR A 7 -16.52 1.43 -47.88
CA THR A 7 -17.87 1.88 -47.54
C THR A 7 -18.54 0.94 -46.52
N VAL A 8 -19.21 1.54 -45.53
CA VAL A 8 -20.08 0.90 -44.57
C VAL A 8 -21.39 0.46 -45.24
N ASN A 9 -21.75 -0.82 -45.08
CA ASN A 9 -22.96 -1.44 -45.55
C ASN A 9 -24.13 -1.15 -44.60
N LYS A 10 -25.12 -0.38 -45.08
CA LYS A 10 -26.45 -0.20 -44.47
C LYS A 10 -27.34 -1.36 -44.89
N ASN A 11 -27.64 -2.26 -43.97
CA ASN A 11 -28.86 -3.11 -44.04
C ASN A 11 -29.00 -3.87 -42.72
N HIS A 12 -29.84 -3.35 -41.83
CA HIS A 12 -30.71 -4.09 -40.92
C HIS A 12 -31.70 -3.13 -40.26
N LEU A 13 -32.64 -2.70 -41.09
CA LEU A 13 -33.94 -2.20 -40.64
C LEU A 13 -34.94 -3.16 -41.29
N ILE A 14 -35.80 -3.80 -40.53
CA ILE A 14 -37.07 -4.42 -40.85
C ILE A 14 -37.19 -5.71 -40.00
N MET A 15 -37.87 -5.60 -38.89
CA MET A 15 -38.89 -6.51 -38.40
C MET A 15 -39.48 -6.01 -37.08
N GLN A 16 -40.32 -5.01 -37.22
CA GLN A 16 -41.45 -4.77 -36.32
C GLN A 16 -42.71 -4.92 -37.15
N LYS A 17 -43.51 -5.93 -36.86
CA LYS A 17 -44.99 -5.85 -36.96
C LYS A 17 -45.62 -7.18 -36.60
N SER A 18 -46.60 -7.03 -35.72
CA SER A 18 -47.82 -7.79 -35.66
C SER A 18 -47.81 -9.14 -34.94
N ILE A 19 -48.40 -9.16 -33.75
CA ILE A 19 -49.54 -10.03 -33.47
C ILE A 19 -50.37 -9.37 -32.34
N SER A 20 -51.46 -8.75 -32.80
CA SER A 20 -52.61 -8.37 -31.96
C SER A 20 -53.72 -9.39 -32.28
N LYS A 21 -54.54 -9.69 -31.25
CA LYS A 21 -55.78 -10.43 -31.26
C LYS A 21 -55.66 -11.91 -30.91
N TYR A 22 -56.08 -12.19 -29.67
CA TYR A 22 -57.29 -13.03 -29.42
C TYR A 22 -57.71 -12.80 -27.95
N ILE A 23 -58.88 -12.09 -27.85
CA ILE A 23 -59.69 -12.02 -26.65
C ILE A 23 -60.59 -13.21 -26.72
N SER A 24 -60.64 -14.05 -25.69
CA SER A 24 -61.80 -14.95 -25.44
C SER A 24 -62.05 -15.01 -23.94
N TRP A 25 -63.26 -14.67 -23.58
CA TRP A 25 -63.87 -14.72 -22.26
C TRP A 25 -64.09 -16.17 -21.80
N SER A 26 -63.69 -16.48 -20.57
CA SER A 26 -64.42 -17.40 -19.74
C SER A 26 -64.33 -17.01 -18.27
N LYS A 27 -65.45 -16.69 -17.69
CA LYS A 27 -65.69 -16.50 -16.26
C LYS A 27 -65.60 -17.86 -15.60
N THR A 28 -64.86 -18.01 -14.52
CA THR A 28 -65.30 -18.84 -13.38
C THR A 28 -64.36 -18.67 -12.18
N MET A 29 -64.98 -18.36 -11.05
CA MET A 29 -64.71 -18.63 -9.65
C MET A 29 -63.37 -18.12 -9.00
N PHE A 30 -63.56 -17.17 -8.13
CA PHE A 30 -62.81 -16.79 -7.00
C PHE A 30 -62.44 -17.96 -6.08
N THR A 31 -61.17 -18.20 -5.85
CA THR A 31 -60.67 -18.73 -4.59
C THR A 31 -59.49 -17.88 -4.20
N ALA A 32 -59.68 -17.03 -3.21
CA ALA A 32 -58.63 -16.18 -2.65
C ALA A 32 -57.63 -17.05 -1.86
N LEU A 33 -56.52 -17.34 -2.46
CA LEU A 33 -55.35 -17.90 -1.74
C LEU A 33 -54.48 -16.71 -1.31
N ILE A 34 -54.57 -16.33 -0.06
CA ILE A 34 -53.68 -15.33 0.56
C ILE A 34 -52.30 -15.97 0.67
N LEU A 35 -51.44 -15.71 -0.33
CA LEU A 35 -50.02 -15.98 -0.20
C LEU A 35 -49.38 -14.83 0.61
N THR A 36 -49.14 -15.06 1.91
CA THR A 36 -48.27 -14.21 2.71
C THR A 36 -46.85 -14.41 2.23
N THR A 37 -46.41 -13.56 1.30
CA THR A 37 -44.99 -13.47 0.95
C THR A 37 -44.28 -12.80 2.11
N SER A 38 -43.64 -13.60 2.98
CA SER A 38 -42.66 -13.13 3.95
C SER A 38 -41.45 -12.61 3.17
N THR A 39 -41.41 -11.33 2.91
CA THR A 39 -40.21 -10.66 2.44
C THR A 39 -39.16 -10.67 3.59
N THR A 40 -38.32 -11.69 3.64
CA THR A 40 -37.10 -11.64 4.43
C THR A 40 -36.20 -10.58 3.82
N THR A 41 -36.26 -9.38 4.37
CA THR A 41 -35.25 -8.36 4.13
C THR A 41 -33.94 -8.89 4.70
N PHE A 42 -33.06 -9.40 3.84
CA PHE A 42 -31.65 -9.58 4.19
C PHE A 42 -31.08 -8.19 4.43
N ILE A 43 -31.05 -7.78 5.70
CA ILE A 43 -30.24 -6.67 6.14
C ILE A 43 -28.80 -7.19 5.99
N SER A 44 -28.18 -6.86 4.87
CA SER A 44 -26.74 -6.96 4.71
C SER A 44 -26.14 -6.01 5.75
N ALA A 45 -25.78 -6.55 6.90
CA ALA A 45 -24.99 -5.81 7.87
C ALA A 45 -23.65 -5.52 7.16
N GLN A 46 -23.56 -4.34 6.54
CA GLN A 46 -22.30 -3.76 6.14
C GLN A 46 -21.52 -3.62 7.46
N THR A 47 -20.64 -4.56 7.72
CA THR A 47 -19.66 -4.43 8.81
C THR A 47 -18.88 -3.15 8.51
N ALA A 48 -19.20 -2.09 9.25
CA ALA A 48 -18.41 -0.87 9.21
C ALA A 48 -16.98 -1.31 9.51
N GLU A 49 -16.07 -1.14 8.55
CA GLU A 49 -14.64 -1.36 8.79
C GLU A 49 -14.26 -0.50 9.99
N THR A 50 -13.99 -1.14 11.12
CA THR A 50 -13.59 -0.46 12.35
C THR A 50 -12.20 0.12 12.11
N LYS A 51 -12.15 1.41 11.81
CA LYS A 51 -10.90 2.14 11.64
C LYS A 51 -10.12 2.11 12.96
N THR A 52 -8.89 1.66 12.93
CA THR A 52 -8.00 1.69 14.10
C THR A 52 -7.57 3.12 14.38
N ALA A 53 -7.60 3.55 15.65
CA ALA A 53 -7.26 4.93 16.02
C ALA A 53 -5.80 5.27 15.71
N ILE A 54 -5.56 6.52 15.27
CA ILE A 54 -4.20 7.06 15.08
C ILE A 54 -3.44 7.00 16.41
N GLY A 55 -2.17 6.62 16.37
CA GLY A 55 -1.31 6.40 17.54
C GLY A 55 -1.39 4.98 18.12
N THR A 56 -2.34 4.14 17.64
CA THR A 56 -2.39 2.74 18.07
C THR A 56 -1.10 2.02 17.71
N THR A 57 -0.52 1.36 18.70
CA THR A 57 0.72 0.58 18.55
C THR A 57 0.47 -0.86 18.99
N LYS A 58 1.00 -1.82 18.22
CA LYS A 58 0.95 -3.25 18.57
C LYS A 58 2.28 -3.93 18.23
N ILE A 59 2.84 -4.68 19.18
CA ILE A 59 3.95 -5.60 18.92
C ILE A 59 3.34 -6.86 18.30
N TRP A 60 3.71 -7.15 17.06
CA TRP A 60 3.24 -8.33 16.34
C TRP A 60 4.07 -9.59 16.65
N GLY A 61 5.34 -9.40 17.04
CA GLY A 61 6.25 -10.45 17.45
C GLY A 61 7.69 -9.99 17.51
N ASN A 62 8.59 -10.95 17.66
CA ASN A 62 10.03 -10.76 17.64
C ASN A 62 10.67 -11.76 16.67
N VAL A 63 11.68 -11.29 15.94
CA VAL A 63 12.50 -12.12 15.05
C VAL A 63 13.96 -11.80 15.35
N ASP A 64 14.77 -12.80 15.64
CA ASP A 64 16.21 -12.67 15.90
C ASP A 64 16.54 -11.58 16.96
N GLY A 65 15.66 -11.41 17.96
CA GLY A 65 15.80 -10.40 19.02
C GLY A 65 15.30 -8.99 18.65
N ILE A 66 14.82 -8.77 17.45
CA ILE A 66 14.27 -7.50 16.99
C ILE A 66 12.76 -7.50 17.15
N SER A 67 12.21 -6.48 17.81
CA SER A 67 10.75 -6.29 17.91
C SER A 67 10.18 -5.80 16.58
N VAL A 68 9.14 -6.49 16.06
CA VAL A 68 8.37 -6.08 14.90
C VAL A 68 7.05 -5.48 15.37
N VAL A 69 6.87 -4.20 15.10
CA VAL A 69 5.80 -3.36 15.64
C VAL A 69 4.96 -2.78 14.51
N GLY A 70 3.66 -2.75 14.68
CA GLY A 70 2.75 -1.94 13.85
C GLY A 70 2.41 -0.63 14.56
N LEU A 71 2.30 0.45 13.80
CA LEU A 71 1.89 1.77 14.30
C LEU A 71 0.92 2.42 13.32
N VAL A 72 -0.22 2.87 13.81
CA VAL A 72 -1.16 3.69 13.03
C VAL A 72 -0.67 5.13 13.04
N GLN A 73 0.14 5.48 12.05
CA GLN A 73 0.70 6.83 11.92
C GLN A 73 1.20 7.08 10.49
N GLY A 74 1.24 8.35 10.09
CA GLY A 74 1.89 8.79 8.87
C GLY A 74 3.42 8.94 9.01
N PRO A 75 4.17 8.90 7.90
CA PRO A 75 5.64 8.91 7.91
C PRO A 75 6.25 10.22 8.46
N SER A 76 5.55 11.35 8.37
CA SER A 76 6.04 12.63 8.90
C SER A 76 6.03 12.70 10.43
N ALA A 77 5.13 11.95 11.10
CA ALA A 77 4.89 11.99 12.54
C ALA A 77 5.40 10.77 13.31
N ALA A 78 5.86 9.71 12.62
CA ALA A 78 6.40 8.52 13.26
C ALA A 78 7.78 8.80 13.88
N VAL A 79 7.92 8.47 15.15
CA VAL A 79 9.18 8.67 15.90
C VAL A 79 10.09 7.48 15.69
N ALA A 80 11.23 7.71 15.01
CA ALA A 80 12.29 6.72 14.80
C ALA A 80 13.65 7.39 14.57
N ASP A 81 14.74 6.62 14.61
CA ASP A 81 16.04 7.12 14.17
C ASP A 81 16.08 7.29 12.65
N LEU A 82 15.43 6.38 11.92
CA LEU A 82 15.30 6.40 10.47
C LEU A 82 13.85 6.16 10.08
N GLN A 83 13.27 7.08 9.31
CA GLN A 83 12.01 6.88 8.58
C GLN A 83 12.33 6.42 7.16
N ILE A 84 11.67 5.37 6.70
CA ILE A 84 11.71 4.92 5.31
C ILE A 84 10.36 5.22 4.68
N ALA A 85 10.37 5.85 3.52
CA ALA A 85 9.20 6.12 2.70
C ALA A 85 9.47 5.66 1.26
N CYS A 86 8.51 4.97 0.67
CA CYS A 86 8.62 4.50 -0.70
C CYS A 86 7.96 5.51 -1.66
N VAL A 87 8.55 5.71 -2.82
CA VAL A 87 8.04 6.65 -3.82
C VAL A 87 8.14 6.05 -5.22
N PHE A 88 7.14 6.33 -6.06
CA PHE A 88 7.19 6.00 -7.48
C PHE A 88 7.95 7.06 -8.28
N GLU A 89 8.36 6.71 -9.50
CA GLU A 89 8.80 7.68 -10.50
C GLU A 89 7.76 8.79 -10.64
N TYR A 90 8.24 10.04 -10.80
CA TYR A 90 7.35 11.17 -10.88
C TYR A 90 6.44 11.07 -12.11
N THR A 91 5.16 11.31 -11.90
CA THR A 91 4.17 11.50 -12.95
C THR A 91 3.39 12.78 -12.68
N ASP A 92 2.83 13.39 -13.72
CA ASP A 92 2.03 14.60 -13.54
C ASP A 92 0.81 14.31 -12.65
N GLY A 93 0.59 15.18 -11.65
CA GLY A 93 -0.43 14.96 -10.63
C GLY A 93 -0.01 14.04 -9.45
N ASP A 94 0.90 13.14 -9.68
CA ASP A 94 1.61 12.28 -8.71
C ASP A 94 0.78 11.92 -7.44
N ILE A 95 1.23 12.38 -6.26
CA ILE A 95 0.58 12.11 -4.97
C ILE A 95 -0.58 13.08 -4.67
N PHE A 96 -0.81 14.10 -5.48
CA PHE A 96 -1.77 15.17 -5.21
C PHE A 96 -3.12 15.00 -5.91
N ASN A 97 -3.18 14.22 -7.00
CA ASN A 97 -4.38 14.06 -7.81
C ASN A 97 -4.86 12.61 -7.82
N PRO A 98 -6.16 12.36 -8.00
CA PRO A 98 -6.66 11.00 -8.18
C PRO A 98 -5.86 10.22 -9.24
N PRO A 99 -5.57 8.93 -9.02
CA PRO A 99 -6.13 8.03 -8.00
C PRO A 99 -5.47 8.10 -6.61
N ALA A 100 -4.51 9.02 -6.36
CA ALA A 100 -3.91 9.20 -5.04
C ALA A 100 -4.97 9.52 -3.97
N LEU A 101 -4.70 9.15 -2.73
CA LEU A 101 -5.61 9.45 -1.62
C LEU A 101 -5.80 10.97 -1.44
N PRO A 102 -6.97 11.42 -0.97
CA PRO A 102 -7.18 12.80 -0.57
C PRO A 102 -6.12 13.26 0.43
N LYS A 103 -5.76 14.55 0.38
CA LYS A 103 -4.69 15.14 1.19
C LYS A 103 -4.76 14.75 2.68
N GLU A 104 -5.96 14.77 3.26
CA GLU A 104 -6.18 14.49 4.69
C GLU A 104 -5.81 13.07 5.10
N LEU A 105 -5.82 12.15 4.14
CA LEU A 105 -5.53 10.72 4.35
C LEU A 105 -4.18 10.29 3.76
N ASN A 106 -3.48 11.20 3.09
CA ASN A 106 -2.28 10.89 2.32
C ASN A 106 -1.02 11.23 3.11
N GLY A 107 -0.37 10.20 3.65
CA GLY A 107 0.86 10.36 4.43
C GLY A 107 2.02 10.92 3.62
N MET A 108 2.08 10.64 2.31
CA MET A 108 3.11 11.19 1.42
C MET A 108 2.94 12.68 1.18
N VAL A 109 1.70 13.17 1.04
CA VAL A 109 1.45 14.61 0.95
C VAL A 109 1.87 15.31 2.25
N HIS A 110 1.54 14.72 3.42
CA HIS A 110 1.98 15.28 4.69
C HIS A 110 3.50 15.27 4.85
N LEU A 111 4.19 14.23 4.35
CA LEU A 111 5.65 14.16 4.37
C LEU A 111 6.27 15.23 3.47
N ASP A 112 5.74 15.39 2.26
CA ASP A 112 6.23 16.39 1.29
C ASP A 112 5.97 17.82 1.80
N ASP A 113 4.78 18.10 2.34
CA ASP A 113 4.45 19.40 2.99
C ASP A 113 5.41 19.72 4.14
N ALA A 114 5.71 18.74 5.01
CA ALA A 114 6.66 18.92 6.13
C ALA A 114 8.08 19.24 5.65
N LEU A 115 8.43 18.82 4.44
CA LEU A 115 9.71 19.10 3.76
C LEU A 115 9.59 20.21 2.70
N LYS A 116 8.50 21.00 2.71
CA LYS A 116 8.28 22.15 1.82
C LYS A 116 8.33 21.77 0.34
N GLY A 117 7.78 20.61 -0.03
CA GLY A 117 7.71 20.12 -1.40
C GLY A 117 8.97 19.44 -1.91
N ALA A 118 9.98 19.19 -1.04
CA ALA A 118 11.28 18.70 -1.48
C ALA A 118 11.22 17.28 -2.07
N VAL A 119 10.35 16.40 -1.57
CA VAL A 119 10.21 15.03 -2.09
C VAL A 119 9.67 15.03 -3.52
N THR A 120 8.68 15.87 -3.78
CA THR A 120 8.15 16.06 -5.13
C THR A 120 9.18 16.74 -6.04
N GLU A 121 9.83 17.80 -5.57
CA GLU A 121 10.77 18.59 -6.37
C GLU A 121 11.99 17.77 -6.84
N VAL A 122 12.60 16.97 -5.97
CA VAL A 122 13.76 16.15 -6.37
C VAL A 122 13.41 15.09 -7.41
N ARG A 123 12.17 14.54 -7.36
CA ARG A 123 11.67 13.58 -8.36
C ARG A 123 11.31 14.28 -9.67
N LYS A 124 10.55 15.37 -9.60
CA LYS A 124 10.12 16.17 -10.76
C LYS A 124 11.30 16.69 -11.57
N THR A 125 12.37 17.11 -10.92
CA THR A 125 13.59 17.63 -11.57
C THR A 125 14.58 16.54 -11.98
N GLY A 126 14.27 15.26 -11.70
CA GLY A 126 15.15 14.14 -12.04
C GLY A 126 16.44 14.04 -11.22
N LYS A 127 16.59 14.85 -10.14
CA LYS A 127 17.72 14.75 -9.21
C LYS A 127 17.71 13.43 -8.41
N PHE A 128 16.52 12.89 -8.22
CA PHE A 128 16.24 11.56 -7.73
C PHE A 128 15.08 11.02 -8.57
N LYS A 129 15.33 10.02 -9.38
CA LYS A 129 14.33 9.55 -10.34
C LYS A 129 13.31 8.60 -9.73
N ALA A 130 13.62 8.05 -8.56
CA ALA A 130 12.87 7.00 -7.89
C ALA A 130 12.76 5.70 -8.72
N HIS A 131 13.79 5.41 -9.53
CA HIS A 131 13.88 4.11 -10.19
C HIS A 131 13.82 2.98 -9.16
N THR A 132 13.43 1.80 -9.59
CA THR A 132 13.32 0.64 -8.72
C THR A 132 14.58 0.45 -7.87
N LEU A 133 14.42 0.46 -6.53
CA LEU A 133 15.46 0.34 -5.51
C LEU A 133 16.48 1.50 -5.45
N GLU A 134 16.30 2.56 -6.22
CA GLU A 134 17.10 3.78 -6.05
C GLU A 134 16.85 4.37 -4.65
N THR A 135 17.89 4.83 -3.97
CA THR A 135 17.78 5.38 -2.61
C THR A 135 18.26 6.81 -2.53
N LEU A 136 17.58 7.61 -1.71
CA LEU A 136 18.00 8.97 -1.37
C LEU A 136 17.89 9.20 0.15
N LEU A 137 19.02 9.39 0.81
CA LEU A 137 19.06 9.72 2.23
C LEU A 137 18.95 11.24 2.42
N ILE A 138 17.98 11.65 3.23
CA ILE A 138 17.72 13.05 3.57
C ILE A 138 17.96 13.27 5.06
N ALA A 139 18.65 14.36 5.42
CA ALA A 139 18.73 14.89 6.77
C ALA A 139 17.67 16.00 6.90
N PRO A 140 16.49 15.73 7.44
CA PRO A 140 15.42 16.73 7.52
C PRO A 140 15.81 17.85 8.49
N PRO A 141 15.38 19.10 8.24
CA PRO A 141 15.56 20.18 9.19
C PRO A 141 14.97 19.81 10.56
N LYS A 142 15.61 20.27 11.64
CA LYS A 142 15.15 19.99 13.00
C LYS A 142 13.69 20.44 13.17
N GLY A 143 12.83 19.51 13.60
CA GLY A 143 11.42 19.76 13.86
C GLY A 143 10.50 19.66 12.63
N SER A 144 11.03 19.41 11.43
CA SER A 144 10.18 19.17 10.25
C SER A 144 9.58 17.76 10.25
N LEU A 145 10.32 16.76 10.70
CA LEU A 145 9.85 15.39 10.89
C LEU A 145 10.10 14.94 12.34
N SER A 146 9.35 13.94 12.79
CA SER A 146 9.59 13.31 14.09
C SER A 146 10.74 12.30 14.06
N SER A 147 11.17 11.87 12.90
CA SER A 147 12.36 11.03 12.70
C SER A 147 13.62 11.86 12.46
N LYS A 148 14.79 11.30 12.82
CA LYS A 148 16.09 12.00 12.67
C LYS A 148 16.61 12.01 11.23
N LYS A 149 16.26 10.99 10.46
CA LYS A 149 16.66 10.79 9.06
C LYS A 149 15.50 10.26 8.26
N LEU A 150 15.47 10.57 6.97
CA LEU A 150 14.50 10.03 6.01
C LEU A 150 15.27 9.34 4.89
N LEU A 151 14.92 8.11 4.59
CA LEU A 151 15.36 7.38 3.41
C LEU A 151 14.18 7.22 2.45
N LEU A 152 14.30 7.79 1.26
CA LEU A 152 13.40 7.49 0.16
C LEU A 152 13.91 6.25 -0.58
N ILE A 153 12.99 5.35 -0.93
CA ILE A 153 13.28 4.19 -1.78
C ILE A 153 12.35 4.23 -2.99
N GLY A 154 12.93 4.20 -4.18
CA GLY A 154 12.20 4.18 -5.43
C GLY A 154 11.50 2.84 -5.67
N LEU A 155 10.23 2.92 -6.10
CA LEU A 155 9.42 1.78 -6.52
C LEU A 155 9.38 1.63 -8.06
N GLY A 156 10.01 2.56 -8.79
CA GLY A 156 9.97 2.58 -10.25
C GLY A 156 8.63 3.04 -10.81
N ASN A 157 8.26 2.48 -11.96
CA ASN A 157 7.04 2.86 -12.65
C ASN A 157 5.79 2.33 -11.94
N ARG A 158 4.86 3.20 -11.58
CA ARG A 158 3.62 2.87 -10.85
C ARG A 158 2.70 1.90 -11.58
N TYR A 159 2.73 1.87 -12.90
CA TYR A 159 1.87 1.01 -13.72
C TYR A 159 2.37 -0.43 -13.84
N SER A 160 3.62 -0.68 -13.45
CA SER A 160 4.25 -2.01 -13.44
C SER A 160 4.57 -2.51 -12.03
N PHE A 161 4.02 -1.84 -11.00
CA PHE A 161 4.24 -2.23 -9.62
C PHE A 161 3.67 -3.63 -9.32
N ASP A 162 4.50 -4.44 -8.66
CA ASP A 162 4.12 -5.74 -8.11
C ASP A 162 4.48 -5.79 -6.62
N ALA A 163 3.60 -6.39 -5.81
CA ALA A 163 3.82 -6.53 -4.38
C ALA A 163 5.05 -7.38 -4.01
N GLU A 164 5.50 -8.26 -4.91
CA GLU A 164 6.73 -9.06 -4.71
C GLU A 164 7.99 -8.18 -4.65
N LEU A 165 8.01 -7.04 -5.34
CA LEU A 165 9.08 -6.05 -5.24
C LEU A 165 9.35 -5.63 -3.79
N MET A 166 8.33 -5.64 -2.93
CA MET A 166 8.46 -5.17 -1.56
C MET A 166 9.39 -6.02 -0.69
N LYS A 167 9.71 -7.23 -1.12
CA LYS A 167 10.74 -8.05 -0.48
C LYS A 167 12.13 -7.44 -0.70
N GLU A 168 12.44 -7.06 -1.95
CA GLU A 168 13.71 -6.38 -2.26
C GLU A 168 13.79 -5.00 -1.61
N VAL A 169 12.67 -4.26 -1.59
CA VAL A 169 12.58 -2.97 -0.90
C VAL A 169 12.86 -3.14 0.60
N GLY A 170 12.29 -4.16 1.25
CA GLY A 170 12.57 -4.49 2.65
C GLY A 170 14.04 -4.81 2.90
N SER A 171 14.68 -5.54 1.98
CA SER A 171 16.12 -5.85 2.04
C SER A 171 16.98 -4.60 1.93
N VAL A 172 16.69 -3.71 0.97
CA VAL A 172 17.41 -2.43 0.80
C VAL A 172 17.23 -1.55 2.03
N ALA A 173 15.98 -1.41 2.50
CA ALA A 173 15.65 -0.65 3.70
C ALA A 173 16.47 -1.09 4.92
N MET A 174 16.53 -2.39 5.16
CA MET A 174 17.28 -2.95 6.28
C MET A 174 18.79 -2.74 6.13
N ARG A 175 19.35 -2.97 4.94
CA ARG A 175 20.79 -2.75 4.69
C ARG A 175 21.20 -1.30 4.97
N GLU A 176 20.42 -0.32 4.50
CA GLU A 176 20.69 1.09 4.76
C GLU A 176 20.55 1.43 6.26
N ALA A 177 19.54 0.87 6.95
CA ALA A 177 19.38 1.04 8.39
C ALA A 177 20.58 0.49 9.19
N LEU A 178 21.06 -0.69 8.83
CA LEU A 178 22.21 -1.34 9.46
C LEU A 178 23.51 -0.55 9.20
N LYS A 179 23.71 -0.08 7.98
CA LYS A 179 24.83 0.79 7.59
C LYS A 179 24.82 2.11 8.37
N LEU A 180 23.66 2.68 8.62
CA LEU A 180 23.49 3.91 9.40
C LEU A 180 23.57 3.68 10.92
N GLN A 181 23.71 2.44 11.38
CA GLN A 181 23.84 2.07 12.79
C GLN A 181 22.69 2.58 13.67
N VAL A 182 21.47 2.63 13.13
CA VAL A 182 20.29 3.10 13.85
C VAL A 182 19.74 2.03 14.78
N LYS A 183 19.01 2.44 15.83
CA LYS A 183 18.35 1.53 16.77
C LYS A 183 16.90 1.26 16.38
N THR A 184 16.24 2.23 15.77
CA THR A 184 14.83 2.17 15.41
C THR A 184 14.60 2.60 13.97
N VAL A 185 13.80 1.79 13.24
CA VAL A 185 13.40 2.08 11.87
C VAL A 185 11.89 2.11 11.82
N SER A 186 11.30 3.13 11.21
CA SER A 186 9.90 3.14 10.79
C SER A 186 9.82 3.04 9.28
N PHE A 187 8.88 2.25 8.78
CA PHE A 187 8.71 1.93 7.37
C PHE A 187 7.28 2.23 6.92
N ALA A 188 7.13 3.08 5.92
CA ALA A 188 5.90 3.35 5.20
C ALA A 188 6.05 2.88 3.76
N SER A 189 5.12 2.06 3.28
CA SER A 189 5.12 1.61 1.88
C SER A 189 4.59 2.68 0.92
N ASP A 190 3.69 3.53 1.41
CA ASP A 190 3.07 4.67 0.72
C ASP A 190 2.35 4.32 -0.61
N ILE A 191 2.15 3.03 -0.88
CA ILE A 191 1.56 2.51 -2.13
C ILE A 191 0.08 2.93 -2.24
N LYS A 192 -0.68 2.79 -1.15
CA LYS A 192 -2.09 3.21 -1.11
C LYS A 192 -2.22 4.73 -1.20
N ASP A 193 -1.27 5.47 -0.65
CA ASP A 193 -1.23 6.93 -0.75
C ASP A 193 -1.11 7.39 -2.22
N ALA A 194 -0.33 6.66 -3.02
CA ALA A 194 -0.20 6.88 -4.45
C ALA A 194 -1.41 6.36 -5.27
N GLY A 195 -2.42 5.78 -4.63
CA GLY A 195 -3.61 5.24 -5.30
C GLY A 195 -3.39 3.91 -6.03
N ILE A 196 -2.34 3.18 -5.67
CA ILE A 196 -2.08 1.88 -6.27
C ILE A 196 -2.81 0.80 -5.46
N ASP A 197 -3.67 0.07 -6.15
CA ASP A 197 -4.31 -1.10 -5.54
C ASP A 197 -3.32 -2.26 -5.44
N SER A 198 -3.14 -2.76 -4.22
CA SER A 198 -2.18 -3.82 -3.91
C SER A 198 -2.64 -4.58 -2.66
N PRO A 199 -2.31 -5.88 -2.55
CA PRO A 199 -2.65 -6.68 -1.38
C PRO A 199 -1.84 -6.21 -0.16
N THR A 200 -2.44 -5.43 0.72
CA THR A 200 -1.77 -4.83 1.90
C THR A 200 -1.07 -5.86 2.79
N SER A 201 -1.68 -7.03 2.98
CA SER A 201 -1.09 -8.12 3.77
C SER A 201 0.20 -8.63 3.12
N LEU A 202 0.20 -8.90 1.81
CA LEU A 202 1.37 -9.37 1.07
C LEU A 202 2.50 -8.33 1.03
N VAL A 203 2.15 -7.06 0.86
CA VAL A 203 3.12 -5.95 0.93
C VAL A 203 3.83 -5.94 2.29
N ALA A 204 3.07 -6.01 3.39
CA ALA A 204 3.64 -6.01 4.74
C ALA A 204 4.48 -7.26 5.03
N GLU A 205 4.01 -8.43 4.58
CA GLU A 205 4.73 -9.70 4.67
C GLU A 205 6.08 -9.61 3.95
N ASN A 206 6.09 -9.21 2.69
CA ASN A 206 7.28 -9.12 1.86
C ASN A 206 8.32 -8.16 2.43
N VAL A 207 7.88 -6.98 2.92
CA VAL A 207 8.79 -6.03 3.60
C VAL A 207 9.51 -6.69 4.77
N VAL A 208 8.78 -7.41 5.63
CA VAL A 208 9.36 -8.07 6.81
C VAL A 208 10.30 -9.20 6.38
N LEU A 209 9.89 -10.05 5.44
CA LEU A 209 10.73 -11.14 4.93
C LEU A 209 12.05 -10.61 4.38
N GLY A 210 12.00 -9.61 3.49
CA GLY A 210 13.22 -9.02 2.92
C GLY A 210 14.10 -8.32 3.95
N ALA A 211 13.50 -7.60 4.90
CA ALA A 211 14.22 -6.96 5.98
C ALA A 211 15.03 -7.97 6.82
N PHE A 212 14.42 -9.10 7.18
CA PHE A 212 15.12 -10.11 7.98
C PHE A 212 16.09 -10.98 7.17
N ASP A 213 15.87 -11.19 5.88
CA ASP A 213 16.88 -11.80 5.00
C ASP A 213 18.18 -10.96 4.99
N ALA A 214 18.05 -9.63 4.90
CA ALA A 214 19.20 -8.72 4.96
C ALA A 214 19.82 -8.66 6.38
N TYR A 215 19.00 -8.63 7.42
CA TYR A 215 19.45 -8.64 8.82
C TYR A 215 20.28 -9.90 9.12
N ARG A 216 19.82 -11.07 8.73
CA ARG A 216 20.51 -12.36 8.92
C ARG A 216 21.85 -12.40 8.15
N THR A 217 21.85 -11.86 6.93
CA THR A 217 23.12 -11.70 6.16
C THR A 217 24.13 -10.84 6.94
N GLN A 218 23.70 -9.70 7.47
CA GLN A 218 24.58 -8.82 8.26
C GLN A 218 25.03 -9.46 9.56
N THR A 219 24.15 -10.23 10.23
CA THR A 219 24.49 -11.00 11.42
C THR A 219 25.57 -12.04 11.12
N TYR A 220 25.45 -12.75 10.00
CA TYR A 220 26.48 -13.68 9.55
C TYR A 220 27.82 -12.97 9.33
N LEU A 221 27.83 -11.84 8.60
CA LEU A 221 29.07 -11.05 8.39
C LEU A 221 29.68 -10.58 9.71
N ASN A 222 28.84 -10.20 10.68
CA ASN A 222 29.29 -9.79 11.99
C ASN A 222 29.97 -10.95 12.76
N THR A 223 29.43 -12.16 12.69
CA THR A 223 30.05 -13.36 13.31
C THR A 223 31.40 -13.71 12.66
N GLN A 224 31.61 -13.34 11.41
CA GLN A 224 32.87 -13.51 10.70
C GLN A 224 33.83 -12.33 10.86
N HIS A 225 33.51 -11.36 11.71
CA HIS A 225 34.27 -10.11 11.89
C HIS A 225 34.43 -9.27 10.61
N LEU A 226 33.49 -9.41 9.67
CA LEU A 226 33.47 -8.69 8.38
C LEU A 226 32.55 -7.47 8.40
N SER A 227 31.93 -7.14 9.53
CA SER A 227 31.06 -5.98 9.68
C SER A 227 31.03 -5.45 11.12
N ASP A 228 30.55 -4.21 11.26
CA ASP A 228 30.32 -3.59 12.56
C ASP A 228 29.19 -4.27 13.33
N LYS A 229 29.23 -4.09 14.66
CA LYS A 229 28.18 -4.59 15.57
C LYS A 229 26.83 -3.97 15.24
N ILE A 230 25.82 -4.80 15.12
CA ILE A 230 24.43 -4.38 14.87
C ILE A 230 23.84 -3.70 16.10
N LYS A 231 23.16 -2.56 15.90
CA LYS A 231 22.50 -1.78 16.96
C LYS A 231 20.98 -1.80 16.88
N LEU A 232 20.40 -2.35 15.80
CA LEU A 232 18.96 -2.36 15.58
C LEU A 232 18.23 -3.10 16.69
N GLN A 233 17.13 -2.55 17.15
CA GLN A 233 16.29 -3.09 18.22
C GLN A 233 14.83 -3.23 17.79
N LYS A 234 14.38 -2.38 16.84
CA LYS A 234 12.95 -2.30 16.49
C LYS A 234 12.76 -1.95 15.03
N LEU A 235 11.88 -2.70 14.37
CA LEU A 235 11.30 -2.40 13.07
C LEU A 235 9.82 -2.06 13.25
N ILE A 236 9.42 -0.85 12.84
CA ILE A 236 8.05 -0.34 12.97
C ILE A 236 7.46 -0.24 11.57
N LEU A 237 6.38 -0.96 11.29
CA LEU A 237 5.62 -0.81 10.06
C LEU A 237 4.46 0.14 10.29
N LEU A 238 4.38 1.18 9.46
CA LEU A 238 3.32 2.16 9.50
C LEU A 238 2.14 1.70 8.65
N ALA A 239 0.94 1.96 9.12
CA ALA A 239 -0.28 1.70 8.37
C ALA A 239 -1.33 2.79 8.65
N GLY A 240 -2.14 3.10 7.65
CA GLY A 240 -3.32 3.93 7.86
C GLY A 240 -4.40 3.20 8.69
N PRO A 241 -5.37 3.95 9.26
CA PRO A 241 -6.43 3.41 10.12
C PRO A 241 -7.18 2.19 9.57
N SER A 242 -7.47 2.17 8.29
CA SER A 242 -8.20 1.07 7.62
C SER A 242 -7.33 -0.14 7.29
N PHE A 243 -6.01 0.00 7.28
CA PHE A 243 -5.07 -1.01 6.81
C PHE A 243 -4.29 -1.71 7.94
N PHE A 244 -4.35 -1.19 9.16
CA PHE A 244 -3.54 -1.65 10.29
C PHE A 244 -3.71 -3.15 10.59
N THR A 245 -4.93 -3.62 10.69
CA THR A 245 -5.22 -5.03 10.99
C THR A 245 -4.79 -5.95 9.84
N ILE A 246 -5.04 -5.52 8.60
CA ILE A 246 -4.69 -6.29 7.38
C ILE A 246 -3.16 -6.38 7.25
N ALA A 247 -2.44 -5.27 7.42
CA ALA A 247 -0.98 -5.27 7.43
C ALA A 247 -0.43 -6.15 8.56
N GLY A 248 -1.05 -6.09 9.74
CA GLY A 248 -0.70 -6.93 10.88
C GLY A 248 -0.79 -8.43 10.61
N GLY A 249 -1.79 -8.87 9.83
CA GLY A 249 -1.88 -10.26 9.37
C GLY A 249 -0.66 -10.66 8.53
N GLY A 250 -0.25 -9.83 7.58
CA GLY A 250 0.95 -10.09 6.77
C GLY A 250 2.24 -10.10 7.60
N ILE A 251 2.37 -9.20 8.57
CA ILE A 251 3.51 -9.18 9.50
C ILE A 251 3.58 -10.50 10.28
N GLN A 252 2.45 -11.00 10.81
CA GLN A 252 2.40 -12.25 11.57
C GLN A 252 2.77 -13.45 10.69
N GLU A 253 2.31 -13.48 9.45
CA GLU A 253 2.66 -14.53 8.47
C GLU A 253 4.17 -14.55 8.22
N ALA A 254 4.78 -13.38 7.99
CA ALA A 254 6.23 -13.25 7.83
C ALA A 254 7.00 -13.75 9.06
N ILE A 255 6.57 -13.35 10.27
CA ILE A 255 7.20 -13.77 11.54
C ILE A 255 7.11 -15.30 11.68
N SER A 256 5.96 -15.90 11.38
CA SER A 256 5.78 -17.35 11.39
C SER A 256 6.78 -18.05 10.47
N LYS A 257 6.90 -17.58 9.21
CA LYS A 257 7.85 -18.14 8.23
C LYS A 257 9.31 -17.97 8.63
N LEU A 258 9.65 -16.87 9.30
CA LEU A 258 11.02 -16.59 9.74
C LEU A 258 11.41 -17.43 10.97
N ASN A 259 10.48 -17.71 11.89
CA ASN A 259 10.75 -18.48 13.10
C ASN A 259 10.71 -20.00 12.89
N THR A 260 10.26 -20.47 11.73
CA THR A 260 10.27 -21.90 11.35
C THR A 260 11.53 -22.32 10.60
N LYS A 261 12.37 -21.39 10.22
CA LYS A 261 13.69 -21.61 9.58
C LYS A 261 14.80 -21.54 10.62
#